data_de7cb0166c2f9cfb516dd214806a2491
#
_entry.id   de7cb0166c2f9cfb516dd214806a2491
#
_cell.length_a   1.000
_cell.length_b   1.000
_cell.length_c   1.000
_cell.angle_alpha   90.00
_cell.angle_beta   90.00
_cell.angle_gamma   90.00
#
_symmetry.space_group_name_H-M   'P 1'
#
loop_
_entity.id
_entity.type
_entity.pdbx_description
1 polymer ?
#
loop_
_entity_poly.entity_id
_entity_poly.type
_entity_poly.pdbx_seq_one_letter_code
_entity_poly.pdbx_strand_id
1 'polypeptide(L)'
;LILVLCSTQVVVNILKLTFGRARPYVFFDPERFYGIFYLIDNHLLMNSQYHSFPSGHTITIWGTVWFFYFVMKSKYKYLWFFLGFLVALSRMYLGYHWFSDVTVSIGLSYVIVKWIVTKRSVMR
;
A
#
# COMPACT_ATOMS: atom_id res chain seq x y z
N LEU A 1 -1.34 11.05 -12.63
CA LEU A 1 -1.58 9.66 -12.19
C LEU A 1 -0.33 8.79 -12.28
N ILE A 2 0.45 8.90 -13.36
CA ILE A 2 1.69 8.12 -13.51
C ILE A 2 2.66 8.42 -12.35
N LEU A 3 2.83 9.70 -11.99
CA LEU A 3 3.69 10.11 -10.88
C LEU A 3 3.20 9.52 -9.55
N VAL A 4 1.89 9.48 -9.32
CA VAL A 4 1.30 8.88 -8.12
C VAL A 4 1.62 7.39 -8.06
N LEU A 5 1.42 6.67 -9.15
CA LEU A 5 1.67 5.23 -9.20
C LEU A 5 3.15 4.90 -8.98
N CYS A 6 4.04 5.64 -9.63
CA CYS A 6 5.48 5.42 -9.46
C CYS A 6 5.93 5.71 -8.03
N SER A 7 5.48 6.83 -7.45
CA SER A 7 5.86 7.23 -6.08
C SER A 7 5.38 6.22 -5.05
N THR A 8 4.13 5.75 -5.17
CA THR A 8 3.59 4.76 -4.23
C THR A 8 4.33 3.43 -4.32
N GLN A 9 4.72 3.00 -5.53
CA GLN A 9 5.48 1.77 -5.70
C GLN A 9 6.88 1.85 -5.10
N VAL A 10 7.56 2.96 -5.26
CA VAL A 10 8.88 3.17 -4.64
C VAL A 10 8.78 3.08 -3.12
N VAL A 11 7.82 3.79 -2.53
CA VAL A 11 7.62 3.80 -1.07
C VAL A 11 7.26 2.40 -0.57
N VAL A 12 6.35 1.71 -1.23
CA VAL A 12 5.93 0.35 -0.86
C VAL A 12 7.11 -0.61 -0.86
N ASN A 13 7.93 -0.60 -1.90
CA ASN A 13 9.05 -1.53 -2.01
C ASN A 13 10.10 -1.28 -0.93
N ILE A 14 10.39 -0.01 -0.62
CA ILE A 14 11.31 0.33 0.46
C ILE A 14 10.78 -0.20 1.81
N LEU A 15 9.51 0.02 2.09
CA LEU A 15 8.90 -0.41 3.36
C LEU A 15 8.82 -1.94 3.46
N LYS A 16 8.51 -2.64 2.37
CA LYS A 16 8.48 -4.12 2.36
C LYS A 16 9.82 -4.71 2.76
N LEU A 17 10.91 -4.18 2.23
CA LEU A 17 12.24 -4.64 2.56
C LEU A 17 12.65 -4.27 3.98
N THR A 18 12.20 -3.11 4.46
CA THR A 18 12.58 -2.60 5.78
C THR A 18 11.87 -3.33 6.92
N PHE A 19 10.56 -3.53 6.82
CA PHE A 19 9.77 -4.10 7.92
C PHE A 19 9.70 -5.62 7.91
N GLY A 20 9.73 -6.26 6.77
CA GLY A 20 9.82 -7.71 6.66
C GLY A 20 8.75 -8.47 7.43
N ARG A 21 7.47 -8.14 7.23
CA ARG A 21 6.36 -8.82 7.91
C ARG A 21 5.91 -10.03 7.11
N ALA A 22 5.77 -11.19 7.79
CA ALA A 22 5.26 -12.41 7.15
C ALA A 22 3.77 -12.28 6.82
N ARG A 23 3.37 -12.87 5.68
CA ARG A 23 1.96 -12.88 5.28
C ARG A 23 1.16 -13.82 6.16
N PRO A 24 -0.17 -13.58 6.36
CA PRO A 24 -1.00 -14.42 7.22
C PRO A 24 -0.98 -15.91 6.88
N TYR A 25 -0.88 -16.26 5.60
CA TYR A 25 -0.87 -17.66 5.19
C TYR A 25 0.45 -18.38 5.48
N VAL A 26 1.53 -17.62 5.78
CA VAL A 26 2.84 -18.17 6.14
C VAL A 26 2.93 -18.43 7.64
N PHE A 27 2.73 -17.37 8.43
CA PHE A 27 2.71 -17.43 9.89
C PHE A 27 1.62 -16.53 10.43
N PHE A 28 0.78 -17.07 11.31
CA PHE A 28 -0.29 -16.30 11.95
C PHE A 28 0.24 -15.61 13.20
N ASP A 29 1.05 -14.57 12.99
CA ASP A 29 1.60 -13.72 14.06
C ASP A 29 1.56 -12.26 13.58
N PRO A 30 0.42 -11.55 13.81
CA PRO A 30 0.23 -10.20 13.29
C PRO A 30 1.14 -9.15 13.92
N GLU A 31 1.71 -9.42 15.07
CA GLU A 31 2.53 -8.44 15.80
C GLU A 31 4.00 -8.49 15.42
N ARG A 32 4.42 -9.52 14.68
CA ARG A 32 5.84 -9.74 14.42
C ARG A 32 6.30 -9.14 13.10
N PHE A 33 7.24 -8.21 13.20
CA PHE A 33 7.99 -7.65 12.07
C PHE A 33 9.44 -8.13 12.20
N TYR A 34 9.92 -8.86 11.20
CA TYR A 34 11.27 -9.44 11.24
C TYR A 34 12.37 -8.40 11.04
N GLY A 35 12.12 -7.40 10.16
CA GLY A 35 13.08 -6.36 9.84
C GLY A 35 14.11 -6.77 8.79
N ILE A 36 14.79 -5.76 8.24
CA ILE A 36 15.72 -5.95 7.13
C ILE A 36 16.91 -6.83 7.50
N PHE A 37 17.45 -6.67 8.72
CA PHE A 37 18.63 -7.44 9.14
C PHE A 37 18.33 -8.93 9.27
N TYR A 38 17.14 -9.29 9.80
CA TYR A 38 16.70 -10.68 9.84
C TYR A 38 16.59 -11.28 8.44
N LEU A 39 16.01 -10.53 7.50
CA LEU A 39 15.81 -11.00 6.14
C LEU A 39 17.16 -11.22 5.42
N ILE A 40 18.13 -10.34 5.64
CA ILE A 40 19.46 -10.48 5.05
C ILE A 40 20.17 -11.72 5.63
N ASP A 41 20.15 -11.86 6.96
CA ASP A 41 20.84 -12.96 7.64
C ASP A 41 20.29 -14.33 7.29
N ASN A 42 19.00 -14.43 6.96
CA ASN A 42 18.32 -15.68 6.65
C ASN A 42 18.08 -15.87 5.15
N HIS A 43 18.67 -15.03 4.31
CA HIS A 43 18.53 -15.07 2.83
C HIS A 43 17.06 -14.95 2.37
N LEU A 44 16.25 -14.16 3.10
CA LEU A 44 14.82 -14.01 2.83
C LEU A 44 14.45 -12.65 2.23
N LEU A 45 15.45 -11.79 1.96
CA LEU A 45 15.20 -10.39 1.57
C LEU A 45 14.29 -10.28 0.34
N MET A 46 14.48 -11.17 -0.64
CA MET A 46 13.68 -11.16 -1.89
C MET A 46 12.52 -12.17 -1.85
N ASN A 47 12.25 -12.78 -0.70
CA ASN A 47 11.13 -13.72 -0.55
C ASN A 47 9.83 -12.97 -0.31
N SER A 48 8.89 -13.03 -1.26
CA SER A 48 7.62 -12.32 -1.20
C SER A 48 6.73 -12.73 -0.02
N GLN A 49 6.97 -13.89 0.59
CA GLN A 49 6.23 -14.33 1.78
C GLN A 49 6.46 -13.41 2.99
N TYR A 50 7.56 -12.66 3.01
CA TYR A 50 7.91 -11.70 4.06
C TYR A 50 7.68 -10.25 3.63
N HIS A 51 6.94 -10.02 2.52
CA HIS A 51 6.63 -8.69 1.99
C HIS A 51 5.15 -8.34 2.21
N SER A 52 4.62 -8.65 3.40
CA SER A 52 3.22 -8.38 3.72
C SER A 52 2.96 -6.89 3.95
N PHE A 53 3.86 -6.19 4.62
CA PHE A 53 3.66 -4.78 5.02
C PHE A 53 4.48 -3.84 4.11
N PRO A 54 3.86 -2.81 3.55
CA PRO A 54 2.42 -2.60 3.38
C PRO A 54 1.86 -3.36 2.17
N SER A 55 0.53 -3.27 1.94
CA SER A 55 -0.11 -3.95 0.82
C SER A 55 0.11 -3.20 -0.50
N GLY A 56 0.83 -3.84 -1.44
CA GLY A 56 1.11 -3.25 -2.75
C GLY A 56 -0.14 -3.05 -3.60
N HIS A 57 -1.05 -4.01 -3.61
CA HIS A 57 -2.31 -3.90 -4.36
C HIS A 57 -3.20 -2.80 -3.77
N THR A 58 -3.30 -2.74 -2.45
CA THR A 58 -4.11 -1.74 -1.77
C THR A 58 -3.56 -0.34 -2.01
N ILE A 59 -2.23 -0.14 -1.91
CA ILE A 59 -1.65 1.18 -2.11
C ILE A 59 -1.81 1.65 -3.56
N THR A 60 -1.75 0.75 -4.53
CA THR A 60 -1.94 1.07 -5.93
C THR A 60 -3.37 1.53 -6.21
N ILE A 61 -4.36 0.75 -5.78
CA ILE A 61 -5.77 1.11 -6.02
C ILE A 61 -6.17 2.35 -5.21
N TRP A 62 -5.73 2.46 -3.96
CA TRP A 62 -6.08 3.62 -3.13
C TRP A 62 -5.32 4.87 -3.54
N GLY A 63 -4.12 4.75 -4.10
CA GLY A 63 -3.44 5.87 -4.77
C GLY A 63 -4.29 6.42 -5.91
N THR A 64 -4.86 5.54 -6.72
CA THR A 64 -5.79 5.92 -7.80
C THR A 64 -7.07 6.54 -7.25
N VAL A 65 -7.66 5.93 -6.19
CA VAL A 65 -8.87 6.44 -5.54
C VAL A 65 -8.66 7.86 -5.03
N TRP A 66 -7.59 8.11 -4.29
CA TRP A 66 -7.31 9.43 -3.74
C TRP A 66 -6.99 10.44 -4.84
N PHE A 67 -6.28 10.01 -5.88
CA PHE A 67 -6.00 10.88 -7.02
C PHE A 67 -7.31 11.40 -7.65
N PHE A 68 -8.25 10.52 -7.94
CA PHE A 68 -9.53 10.92 -8.50
C PHE A 68 -10.37 11.73 -7.52
N TYR A 69 -10.28 11.43 -6.22
CA TYR A 69 -10.97 12.21 -5.19
C TYR A 69 -10.53 13.68 -5.21
N PHE A 70 -9.22 13.94 -5.36
CA PHE A 70 -8.70 15.30 -5.35
C PHE A 70 -8.86 16.03 -6.68
N VAL A 71 -8.89 15.31 -7.79
CA VAL A 71 -8.84 15.88 -9.14
C VAL A 71 -10.22 15.94 -9.79
N MET A 72 -11.04 14.91 -9.66
CA MET A 72 -12.36 14.86 -10.28
C MET A 72 -13.40 15.68 -9.52
N LYS A 73 -14.22 16.42 -10.27
CA LYS A 73 -15.34 17.18 -9.69
C LYS A 73 -16.67 16.42 -9.75
N SER A 74 -16.74 15.32 -10.52
CA SER A 74 -17.93 14.50 -10.66
C SER A 74 -18.17 13.62 -9.42
N LYS A 75 -19.45 13.35 -9.12
CA LYS A 75 -19.85 12.42 -8.05
C LYS A 75 -19.39 10.98 -8.34
N TYR A 76 -19.07 10.65 -9.58
CA TYR A 76 -18.59 9.31 -9.95
C TYR A 76 -17.23 8.96 -9.30
N LYS A 77 -16.51 9.95 -8.78
CA LYS A 77 -15.28 9.68 -8.01
C LYS A 77 -15.52 8.76 -6.82
N TYR A 78 -16.72 8.74 -6.25
CA TYR A 78 -17.04 7.90 -5.10
C TYR A 78 -17.17 6.42 -5.46
N LEU A 79 -17.37 6.07 -6.73
CA LEU A 79 -17.33 4.67 -7.17
C LEU A 79 -15.95 4.03 -6.95
N TRP A 80 -14.90 4.83 -7.01
CA TRP A 80 -13.54 4.36 -6.76
C TRP A 80 -13.34 3.91 -5.31
N PHE A 81 -14.02 4.57 -4.35
CA PHE A 81 -13.98 4.14 -2.94
C PHE A 81 -14.55 2.73 -2.80
N PHE A 82 -15.64 2.43 -3.47
CA PHE A 82 -16.25 1.09 -3.43
C PHE A 82 -15.28 0.04 -3.98
N LEU A 83 -14.66 0.31 -5.13
CA LEU A 83 -13.67 -0.58 -5.72
C LEU A 83 -12.46 -0.76 -4.81
N GLY A 84 -12.00 0.34 -4.19
CA GLY A 84 -10.88 0.28 -3.25
C GLY A 84 -11.18 -0.61 -2.04
N PHE A 85 -12.38 -0.52 -1.48
CA PHE A 85 -12.79 -1.39 -0.37
C PHE A 85 -12.85 -2.85 -0.80
N LEU A 86 -13.35 -3.15 -2.00
CA LEU A 86 -13.40 -4.53 -2.48
C LEU A 86 -11.99 -5.12 -2.61
N VAL A 87 -11.04 -4.36 -3.13
CA VAL A 87 -9.65 -4.82 -3.25
C VAL A 87 -9.05 -5.05 -1.87
N ALA A 88 -9.25 -4.11 -0.93
CA ALA A 88 -8.74 -4.24 0.43
C ALA A 88 -9.27 -5.50 1.12
N LEU A 89 -10.57 -5.74 1.02
CA LEU A 89 -11.20 -6.94 1.60
C LEU A 89 -10.68 -8.22 0.94
N SER A 90 -10.47 -8.21 -0.39
CA SER A 90 -9.98 -9.39 -1.10
C SER A 90 -8.57 -9.77 -0.65
N ARG A 91 -7.70 -8.79 -0.37
CA ARG A 91 -6.34 -9.04 0.11
C ARG A 91 -6.33 -9.71 1.48
N MET A 92 -7.24 -9.28 2.36
CA MET A 92 -7.39 -9.91 3.69
C MET A 92 -8.03 -11.30 3.60
N TYR A 93 -9.08 -11.44 2.79
CA TYR A 93 -9.79 -12.71 2.63
C TYR A 93 -8.87 -13.83 2.09
N LEU A 94 -8.00 -13.48 1.14
CA LEU A 94 -7.07 -14.44 0.54
C LEU A 94 -5.86 -14.78 1.44
N GLY A 95 -5.71 -14.08 2.57
CA GLY A 95 -4.62 -14.33 3.51
C GLY A 95 -3.28 -13.75 3.08
N TYR A 96 -3.25 -12.85 2.11
CA TYR A 96 -2.01 -12.22 1.65
C TYR A 96 -1.56 -11.06 2.52
N HIS A 97 -2.50 -10.39 3.19
CA HIS A 97 -2.20 -9.21 3.99
C HIS A 97 -3.01 -9.18 5.27
N TRP A 98 -2.45 -8.55 6.28
CA TRP A 98 -3.11 -8.27 7.55
C TRP A 98 -3.98 -7.02 7.43
N PHE A 99 -4.96 -6.87 8.34
CA PHE A 99 -5.80 -5.67 8.39
C PHE A 99 -4.95 -4.39 8.53
N SER A 100 -3.92 -4.42 9.37
CA SER A 100 -3.01 -3.28 9.56
C SER A 100 -2.22 -2.96 8.29
N ASP A 101 -1.82 -3.96 7.49
CA ASP A 101 -1.14 -3.74 6.20
C ASP A 101 -2.01 -2.91 5.27
N VAL A 102 -3.28 -3.29 5.19
CA VAL A 102 -4.27 -2.63 4.32
C VAL A 102 -4.56 -1.22 4.81
N THR A 103 -4.79 -1.05 6.12
CA THR A 103 -5.11 0.24 6.73
C THR A 103 -3.98 1.25 6.54
N VAL A 104 -2.74 0.83 6.81
CA VAL A 104 -1.55 1.68 6.61
C VAL A 104 -1.39 2.05 5.14
N SER A 105 -1.67 1.11 4.23
CA SER A 105 -1.58 1.37 2.78
C SER A 105 -2.56 2.45 2.34
N ILE A 106 -3.79 2.42 2.85
CA ILE A 106 -4.81 3.44 2.56
C ILE A 106 -4.35 4.82 3.05
N GLY A 107 -3.90 4.91 4.31
CA GLY A 107 -3.44 6.18 4.89
C GLY A 107 -2.17 6.70 4.22
N LEU A 108 -1.23 5.83 3.93
CA LEU A 108 0.03 6.19 3.27
C LEU A 108 -0.21 6.72 1.86
N SER A 109 -1.07 6.06 1.09
CA SER A 109 -1.44 6.53 -0.25
C SER A 109 -2.13 7.90 -0.20
N TYR A 110 -2.97 8.15 0.80
CA TYR A 110 -3.59 9.46 1.00
C TYR A 110 -2.54 10.56 1.16
N VAL A 111 -1.57 10.35 2.03
CA VAL A 111 -0.50 11.33 2.30
C VAL A 111 0.32 11.60 1.03
N ILE A 112 0.72 10.55 0.32
CA ILE A 112 1.53 10.66 -0.89
C ILE A 112 0.77 11.42 -1.97
N VAL A 113 -0.48 11.05 -2.23
CA VAL A 113 -1.30 11.68 -3.29
C VAL A 113 -1.59 13.14 -2.95
N LYS A 114 -1.96 13.42 -1.71
CA LYS A 114 -2.22 14.80 -1.28
C LYS A 114 -1.00 15.69 -1.46
N TRP A 115 0.18 15.18 -1.09
CA TRP A 115 1.43 15.91 -1.26
C TRP A 115 1.72 16.21 -2.74
N ILE A 116 1.58 15.20 -3.61
CA ILE A 116 1.83 15.33 -5.06
C ILE A 116 0.85 16.33 -5.69
N VAL A 117 -0.44 16.19 -5.41
CA VAL A 117 -1.48 17.07 -5.97
C VAL A 117 -1.26 18.52 -5.51
N THR A 118 -0.94 18.73 -4.24
CA THR A 118 -0.67 20.06 -3.69
C THR A 118 0.55 20.69 -4.35
N LYS A 119 1.64 19.95 -4.50
CA LYS A 119 2.87 20.43 -5.14
C LYS A 119 2.65 20.80 -6.60
N ARG A 120 1.93 19.96 -7.34
CA ARG A 120 1.61 20.23 -8.75
C ARG A 120 0.72 21.47 -8.90
N SER A 121 -0.21 21.66 -7.99
CA SER A 121 -1.08 22.84 -7.98
C SER A 121 -0.29 24.13 -7.73
N VAL A 122 0.67 24.09 -6.80
CA VAL A 122 1.53 25.24 -6.49
C VAL A 122 2.48 25.56 -7.65
N MET A 123 2.93 24.54 -8.39
CA MET A 123 3.88 24.72 -9.51
C MET A 123 3.21 25.21 -10.80
N ARG A 124 1.89 25.25 -10.85
CA ARG A 124 1.14 25.84 -11.95
C ARG A 124 0.90 27.31 -11.67
#